data_abecb6b5f84b22e73d49b9b08a8ace1a
#
_entry.id   abecb6b5f84b22e73d49b9b08a8ace1a
#
_cell.length_a   1.000
_cell.length_b   1.000
_cell.length_c   1.000
_cell.angle_alpha   90.00
_cell.angle_beta   90.00
_cell.angle_gamma   90.00
#
_symmetry.space_group_name_H-M   'P 1'
#
loop_
_entity.id
_entity.type
_entity.pdbx_description
1 polymer ?
#
loop_
_entity_poly.entity_id
_entity_poly.type
_entity_poly.pdbx_seq_one_letter_code
_entity_poly.pdbx_strand_id
1 'polypeptide(L)'
;MYNSKKSGILELGGGVPKNTAQQTGPLLDQILRKDHGGQDYIIQITDARPDTGGLSGATLQEGKSWGKVHDSHEDLITVYTDSTIAFPILALYALSNEEPRKPKRLYKNLDKYYKTLQDSAGDVPDKFAELLKKSEINLD
;
A
#
# COMPACT_ATOMS: atom_id res chain seq x y z
N MET A 1 -3.65 -2.97 -6.62
CA MET A 1 -2.25 -2.76 -6.94
C MET A 1 -1.84 -3.61 -8.14
N TYR A 2 -1.67 -4.92 -8.05
CA TYR A 2 -1.15 -5.77 -9.13
C TYR A 2 -1.78 -5.56 -10.54
N ASN A 3 -3.09 -5.36 -10.63
CA ASN A 3 -3.80 -5.13 -11.90
C ASN A 3 -4.04 -3.65 -12.23
N SER A 4 -3.41 -2.75 -11.52
CA SER A 4 -3.57 -1.31 -11.74
C SER A 4 -2.43 -0.78 -12.61
N LYS A 5 -2.75 0.10 -13.54
CA LYS A 5 -1.71 0.81 -14.32
C LYS A 5 -0.93 1.80 -13.45
N LYS A 6 -1.63 2.41 -12.49
CA LYS A 6 -1.08 3.31 -11.48
C LYS A 6 -1.77 3.05 -10.16
N SER A 7 -1.04 3.20 -9.09
CA SER A 7 -1.52 3.03 -7.73
C SER A 7 -1.11 4.21 -6.86
N GLY A 8 -1.95 4.56 -5.91
CA GLY A 8 -1.65 5.62 -4.95
C GLY A 8 -2.18 5.25 -3.57
N ILE A 9 -1.53 5.78 -2.55
CA ILE A 9 -1.94 5.58 -1.17
C ILE A 9 -2.01 6.92 -0.45
N LEU A 10 -3.10 7.12 0.28
CA LEU A 10 -3.25 8.21 1.24
C LEU A 10 -3.16 7.62 2.64
N GLU A 11 -2.17 8.06 3.40
CA GLU A 11 -1.87 7.58 4.74
C GLU A 11 -2.28 8.64 5.75
N LEU A 12 -3.23 8.30 6.60
CA LEU A 12 -3.67 9.15 7.70
C LEU A 12 -3.03 8.65 9.00
N GLY A 13 -2.04 9.38 9.49
CA GLY A 13 -1.18 8.95 10.57
C GLY A 13 -0.04 8.05 10.08
N GLY A 14 0.28 7.03 10.86
CA GLY A 14 1.37 6.09 10.56
C GLY A 14 1.28 4.84 11.43
N GLY A 15 2.34 4.03 11.41
CA GLY A 15 2.43 2.82 12.21
C GLY A 15 2.10 1.55 11.46
N VAL A 16 1.54 0.55 12.14
CA VAL A 16 1.32 -0.79 11.58
C VAL A 16 0.46 -0.79 10.32
N PRO A 17 -0.71 -0.13 10.25
CA PRO A 17 -1.55 -0.13 9.06
C PRO A 17 -0.82 0.44 7.83
N LYS A 18 -0.12 1.56 7.99
CA LYS A 18 0.71 2.17 6.94
C LYS A 18 1.74 1.19 6.41
N ASN A 19 2.54 0.63 7.31
CA ASN A 19 3.61 -0.27 6.92
C ASN A 19 3.07 -1.56 6.29
N THR A 20 1.98 -2.12 6.79
CA THR A 20 1.32 -3.30 6.20
C THR A 20 0.84 -3.01 4.78
N ALA A 21 0.21 -1.87 4.55
CA ALA A 21 -0.23 -1.46 3.22
C ALA A 21 0.95 -1.29 2.25
N GLN A 22 2.03 -0.66 2.70
CA GLN A 22 3.23 -0.47 1.89
C GLN A 22 4.00 -1.78 1.61
N GLN A 23 3.89 -2.80 2.46
CA GLN A 23 4.53 -4.10 2.23
C GLN A 23 3.95 -4.86 1.04
N THR A 24 2.85 -4.41 0.46
CA THR A 24 2.31 -5.01 -0.77
C THR A 24 3.27 -4.89 -1.96
N GLY A 25 4.08 -3.84 -2.05
CA GLY A 25 5.16 -3.72 -3.06
C GLY A 25 6.19 -4.84 -2.91
N PRO A 26 6.95 -4.90 -1.81
CA PRO A 26 7.90 -5.97 -1.56
C PRO A 26 7.30 -7.39 -1.66
N LEU A 27 6.04 -7.58 -1.27
CA LEU A 27 5.35 -8.86 -1.45
C LEU A 27 5.26 -9.25 -2.93
N LEU A 28 4.84 -8.31 -3.77
CA LEU A 28 4.73 -8.55 -5.21
C LEU A 28 6.09 -8.82 -5.84
N ASP A 29 7.08 -7.98 -5.56
CA ASP A 29 8.38 -8.03 -6.23
C ASP A 29 9.23 -9.20 -5.71
N GLN A 30 9.38 -9.33 -4.39
CA GLN A 30 10.34 -10.24 -3.78
C GLN A 30 9.78 -11.66 -3.58
N ILE A 31 8.50 -11.78 -3.23
CA ILE A 31 7.87 -13.06 -2.93
C ILE A 31 7.18 -13.63 -4.18
N LEU A 32 6.32 -12.85 -4.81
CA LEU A 32 5.55 -13.28 -5.96
C LEU A 32 6.28 -13.07 -7.29
N ARG A 33 7.47 -12.48 -7.26
CA ARG A 33 8.31 -12.19 -8.43
C ARG A 33 7.55 -11.47 -9.55
N LYS A 34 6.70 -10.53 -9.17
CA LYS A 34 5.94 -9.67 -10.06
C LYS A 34 6.50 -8.25 -9.95
N ASP A 35 7.28 -7.87 -10.92
CA ASP A 35 7.81 -6.50 -11.01
C ASP A 35 6.65 -5.51 -11.03
N HIS A 36 6.52 -4.76 -9.93
CA HIS A 36 5.48 -3.76 -9.76
C HIS A 36 6.07 -2.36 -9.52
N GLY A 37 7.32 -2.28 -9.04
CA GLY A 37 8.02 -1.03 -8.78
C GLY A 37 7.51 -0.19 -7.61
N GLY A 38 6.55 -0.71 -6.82
CA GLY A 38 6.00 0.02 -5.67
C GLY A 38 4.79 0.90 -6.01
N GLN A 39 4.46 1.86 -5.12
CA GLN A 39 3.36 2.82 -5.30
C GLN A 39 3.83 4.01 -6.15
N ASP A 40 2.97 4.46 -7.07
CA ASP A 40 3.25 5.64 -7.90
C ASP A 40 3.07 6.96 -7.14
N TYR A 41 2.05 7.06 -6.28
CA TYR A 41 1.73 8.28 -5.54
C TYR A 41 1.53 7.97 -4.06
N ILE A 42 2.18 8.74 -3.19
CA ILE A 42 1.98 8.61 -1.76
C ILE A 42 1.82 9.99 -1.13
N ILE A 43 0.75 10.15 -0.36
CA ILE A 43 0.54 11.29 0.52
C ILE A 43 0.43 10.75 1.95
N GLN A 44 1.30 11.20 2.83
CA GLN A 44 1.22 10.89 4.25
C GLN A 44 0.90 12.16 5.05
N ILE A 45 -0.13 12.10 5.88
CA ILE A 45 -0.47 13.14 6.85
C ILE A 45 -0.22 12.56 8.23
N THR A 46 0.76 13.09 8.95
CA THR A 46 1.18 12.55 10.25
C THR A 46 1.76 13.63 11.14
N ASP A 47 1.55 13.53 12.44
CA ASP A 47 2.21 14.34 13.47
C ASP A 47 3.51 13.71 13.98
N ALA A 48 3.78 12.46 13.61
CA ALA A 48 4.96 11.71 14.02
C ALA A 48 6.21 12.17 13.27
N ARG A 49 7.18 12.65 13.99
CA ARG A 49 8.49 13.10 13.44
C ARG A 49 9.44 11.91 13.26
N PRO A 50 10.30 11.94 12.24
CA PRO A 50 11.29 10.88 12.02
C PRO A 50 12.25 10.68 13.19
N ASP A 51 12.61 11.75 13.88
CA ASP A 51 13.55 11.77 15.00
C ASP A 51 13.02 11.13 16.29
N THR A 52 11.71 10.90 16.38
CA THR A 52 11.10 10.23 17.54
C THR A 52 11.21 8.71 17.49
N GLY A 53 11.59 8.16 16.34
CA GLY A 53 11.64 6.72 16.08
C GLY A 53 10.26 6.08 15.91
N GLY A 54 10.25 4.78 15.71
CA GLY A 54 9.03 4.00 15.52
C GLY A 54 8.49 4.04 14.09
N LEU A 55 7.52 3.15 13.82
CA LEU A 55 6.96 2.95 12.48
C LEU A 55 6.23 4.18 11.93
N SER A 56 5.64 4.99 12.81
CA SER A 56 4.89 6.18 12.42
C SER A 56 5.78 7.28 11.84
N GLY A 57 7.02 7.36 12.30
CA GLY A 57 8.03 8.32 11.84
C GLY A 57 8.86 7.83 10.63
N ALA A 58 8.69 6.58 10.19
CA ALA A 58 9.40 6.09 9.02
C ALA A 58 9.06 6.93 7.78
N THR A 59 10.07 7.43 7.09
CA THR A 59 9.90 8.36 5.99
C THR A 59 9.50 7.65 4.70
N LEU A 60 8.86 8.36 3.79
CA LEU A 60 8.55 7.84 2.46
C LEU A 60 9.83 7.58 1.65
N GLN A 61 10.90 8.33 1.90
CA GLN A 61 12.20 8.13 1.24
C GLN A 61 12.83 6.78 1.61
N GLU A 62 12.71 6.35 2.86
CA GLU A 62 13.11 4.99 3.25
C GLU A 62 12.34 3.92 2.48
N GLY A 63 11.08 4.20 2.14
CA GLY A 63 10.22 3.31 1.36
C GLY A 63 10.79 2.99 -0.02
N LYS A 64 11.53 3.89 -0.65
CA LYS A 64 12.17 3.66 -1.96
C LYS A 64 13.17 2.50 -1.90
N SER A 65 14.07 2.50 -0.91
CA SER A 65 15.08 1.45 -0.76
C SER A 65 14.50 0.05 -0.49
N TRP A 66 13.24 -0.02 -0.08
CA TRP A 66 12.52 -1.27 0.20
C TRP A 66 11.57 -1.69 -0.93
N GLY A 67 11.54 -0.98 -2.07
CA GLY A 67 10.61 -1.27 -3.16
C GLY A 67 9.13 -0.99 -2.82
N LYS A 68 8.88 -0.16 -1.80
CA LYS A 68 7.52 0.25 -1.41
C LYS A 68 6.97 1.36 -2.30
N VAL A 69 7.87 2.14 -2.86
CA VAL A 69 7.62 3.34 -3.65
C VAL A 69 8.41 3.26 -4.94
N HIS A 70 7.82 3.68 -6.03
CA HIS A 70 8.49 3.69 -7.34
C HIS A 70 9.63 4.72 -7.36
N ASP A 71 10.82 4.30 -7.81
CA ASP A 71 12.04 5.13 -7.78
C ASP A 71 11.95 6.42 -8.60
N SER A 72 11.21 6.39 -9.70
CA SER A 72 11.13 7.51 -10.63
C SER A 72 10.16 8.63 -10.21
N HIS A 73 9.41 8.46 -9.11
CA HIS A 73 8.42 9.45 -8.70
C HIS A 73 8.95 10.40 -7.62
N GLU A 74 8.86 11.69 -7.94
CA GLU A 74 9.12 12.80 -7.02
C GLU A 74 7.89 13.14 -6.15
N ASP A 75 6.73 12.54 -6.48
CA ASP A 75 5.42 12.84 -5.87
C ASP A 75 5.20 12.15 -4.52
N LEU A 76 6.21 12.28 -3.64
CA LEU A 76 6.13 11.81 -2.26
C LEU A 76 5.90 13.00 -1.34
N ILE A 77 4.70 13.10 -0.82
CA ILE A 77 4.29 14.25 0.01
C ILE A 77 4.08 13.79 1.44
N THR A 78 4.83 14.39 2.37
CA THR A 78 4.58 14.25 3.81
C THR A 78 4.12 15.57 4.37
N VAL A 79 2.97 15.59 5.00
CA VAL A 79 2.40 16.75 5.69
C VAL A 79 2.44 16.51 7.18
N TYR A 80 3.23 17.30 7.91
CA TYR A 80 3.37 17.18 9.35
C TYR A 80 2.29 17.96 10.07
N THR A 81 1.18 17.31 10.31
CA THR A 81 0.04 17.85 11.07
C THR A 81 -0.89 16.72 11.51
N ASP A 82 -1.83 17.05 12.38
CA ASP A 82 -2.93 16.15 12.71
C ASP A 82 -3.83 15.93 11.49
N SER A 83 -4.14 14.66 11.20
CA SER A 83 -4.95 14.29 10.03
C SER A 83 -6.38 14.84 10.08
N THR A 84 -6.91 15.10 11.27
CA THR A 84 -8.24 15.70 11.43
C THR A 84 -8.29 17.17 10.99
N ILE A 85 -7.15 17.81 10.86
CA ILE A 85 -7.02 19.17 10.34
C ILE A 85 -6.83 19.14 8.82
N ALA A 86 -5.84 18.42 8.33
CA ALA A 86 -5.46 18.47 6.91
C ALA A 86 -6.38 17.63 6.01
N PHE A 87 -6.84 16.47 6.47
CA PHE A 87 -7.64 15.58 5.62
C PHE A 87 -8.99 16.19 5.20
N PRO A 88 -9.77 16.86 6.06
CA PRO A 88 -11.01 17.51 5.62
C PRO A 88 -10.79 18.55 4.54
N ILE A 89 -9.70 19.33 4.62
CA ILE A 89 -9.37 20.34 3.61
C ILE A 89 -9.03 19.67 2.28
N LEU A 90 -8.20 18.64 2.31
CA LEU A 90 -7.82 17.86 1.13
C LEU A 90 -9.06 17.19 0.50
N ALA A 91 -9.92 16.59 1.31
CA ALA A 91 -11.14 15.95 0.85
C ALA A 91 -12.12 16.95 0.21
N LEU A 92 -12.30 18.10 0.83
CA LEU A 92 -13.13 19.18 0.28
C LEU A 92 -12.61 19.65 -1.08
N TYR A 93 -11.29 19.89 -1.17
CA TYR A 93 -10.65 20.27 -2.42
C TYR A 93 -10.87 19.22 -3.51
N ALA A 94 -10.63 17.96 -3.22
CA ALA A 94 -10.81 16.87 -4.17
C ALA A 94 -12.26 16.74 -4.65
N LEU A 95 -13.22 16.80 -3.73
CA LEU A 95 -14.65 16.72 -4.05
C LEU A 95 -15.19 17.94 -4.81
N SER A 96 -14.54 19.10 -4.66
CA SER A 96 -14.92 20.32 -5.37
C SER A 96 -14.38 20.37 -6.80
N ASN A 97 -13.30 19.64 -7.09
CA ASN A 97 -12.63 19.69 -8.39
C ASN A 97 -12.86 18.44 -9.26
N GLU A 98 -13.32 17.36 -8.65
CA GLU A 98 -13.49 16.08 -9.34
C GLU A 98 -14.88 15.50 -9.09
N GLU A 99 -15.50 14.96 -10.12
CA GLU A 99 -16.74 14.19 -9.93
C GLU A 99 -16.44 12.87 -9.20
N PRO A 100 -17.22 12.54 -8.15
CA PRO A 100 -17.01 11.31 -7.41
C PRO A 100 -17.18 10.08 -8.31
N ARG A 101 -16.15 9.25 -8.37
CA ARG A 101 -16.22 7.97 -9.08
C ARG A 101 -17.10 6.97 -8.33
N LYS A 102 -17.76 6.10 -9.05
CA LYS A 102 -18.46 4.96 -8.42
C LYS A 102 -17.44 4.14 -7.63
N PRO A 103 -17.70 3.81 -6.36
CA PRO A 103 -16.78 3.06 -5.54
C PRO A 103 -16.54 1.67 -6.15
N LYS A 104 -15.29 1.27 -6.25
CA LYS A 104 -14.89 -0.03 -6.85
C LYS A 104 -15.37 -1.24 -6.07
N ARG A 105 -15.81 -1.06 -4.81
CA ARG A 105 -16.29 -2.15 -3.94
C ARG A 105 -15.31 -3.32 -3.89
N LEU A 106 -14.02 -3.05 -3.70
CA LEU A 106 -12.93 -4.03 -3.77
C LEU A 106 -13.19 -5.23 -2.87
N TYR A 107 -13.70 -5.00 -1.67
CA TYR A 107 -14.01 -6.06 -0.72
C TYR A 107 -15.02 -7.10 -1.25
N LYS A 108 -16.00 -6.68 -2.04
CA LYS A 108 -16.98 -7.60 -2.65
C LYS A 108 -16.38 -8.50 -3.73
N ASN A 109 -15.19 -8.17 -4.21
CA ASN A 109 -14.50 -8.90 -5.26
C ASN A 109 -13.18 -9.52 -4.74
N LEU A 110 -13.03 -9.68 -3.43
CA LEU A 110 -11.81 -10.14 -2.81
C LEU A 110 -11.37 -11.50 -3.36
N ASP A 111 -12.29 -12.48 -3.39
CA ASP A 111 -12.00 -13.83 -3.88
C ASP A 111 -11.52 -13.84 -5.32
N LYS A 112 -12.15 -13.01 -6.17
CA LYS A 112 -11.74 -12.86 -7.57
C LYS A 112 -10.32 -12.31 -7.67
N TYR A 113 -9.98 -11.29 -6.89
CA TYR A 113 -8.62 -10.70 -6.91
C TYR A 113 -7.60 -11.66 -6.33
N TYR A 114 -7.94 -12.36 -5.27
CA TYR A 114 -7.08 -13.37 -4.67
C TYR A 114 -6.79 -14.51 -5.64
N LYS A 115 -7.81 -15.05 -6.31
CA LYS A 115 -7.65 -16.06 -7.35
C LYS A 115 -6.76 -15.56 -8.49
N THR A 116 -6.99 -14.34 -8.99
CA THR A 116 -6.15 -13.74 -10.04
C THR A 116 -4.69 -13.65 -9.59
N LEU A 117 -4.43 -13.31 -8.33
CA LEU A 117 -3.08 -13.23 -7.79
C LEU A 117 -2.45 -14.62 -7.69
N GLN A 118 -3.19 -15.62 -7.19
CA GLN A 118 -2.73 -17.01 -7.12
C GLN A 118 -2.40 -17.57 -8.51
N ASP A 119 -3.31 -17.40 -9.47
CA ASP A 119 -3.12 -17.89 -10.85
C ASP A 119 -1.92 -17.20 -11.54
N SER A 120 -1.58 -15.99 -11.11
CA SER A 120 -0.44 -15.22 -11.63
C SER A 120 0.86 -15.47 -10.87
N ALA A 121 0.80 -16.02 -9.67
CA ALA A 121 1.99 -16.40 -8.94
C ALA A 121 2.66 -17.55 -9.72
N GLY A 122 3.80 -17.24 -10.36
CA GLY A 122 4.63 -18.28 -11.01
C GLY A 122 5.10 -19.30 -9.97
N ASP A 123 5.93 -20.25 -10.38
CA ASP A 123 6.45 -21.31 -9.50
C ASP A 123 6.96 -20.74 -8.17
N VAL A 124 6.07 -20.76 -7.20
CA VAL A 124 6.42 -20.45 -5.81
C VAL A 124 7.36 -21.57 -5.36
N PRO A 125 8.56 -21.28 -4.83
CA PRO A 125 9.46 -22.32 -4.34
C PRO A 125 8.70 -23.30 -3.44
N ASP A 126 8.89 -24.62 -3.64
CA ASP A 126 8.15 -25.69 -2.95
C ASP A 126 8.03 -25.49 -1.43
N LYS A 127 9.09 -24.97 -0.80
CA LYS A 127 9.08 -24.61 0.62
C LYS A 127 8.01 -23.57 1.00
N PHE A 128 7.70 -22.64 0.10
CA PHE A 128 6.70 -21.61 0.35
C PHE A 128 5.29 -22.15 0.11
N ALA A 129 5.12 -23.03 -0.87
CA ALA A 129 3.88 -23.74 -1.12
C ALA A 129 3.48 -24.63 0.08
N GLU A 130 4.46 -25.28 0.72
CA GLU A 130 4.24 -26.03 1.97
C GLU A 130 3.83 -25.14 3.14
N LEU A 131 4.45 -23.96 3.27
CA LEU A 131 4.09 -22.98 4.32
C LEU A 131 2.69 -22.42 4.11
N LEU A 132 2.30 -22.13 2.87
CA LEU A 132 0.94 -21.69 2.54
C LEU A 132 -0.09 -22.79 2.84
N LYS A 133 0.19 -24.04 2.53
CA LYS A 133 -0.67 -25.18 2.90
C LYS A 133 -0.79 -25.40 4.40
N LYS A 134 0.27 -25.12 5.16
CA LYS A 134 0.25 -25.19 6.63
C LYS A 134 -0.45 -23.99 7.27
N SER A 135 -0.57 -22.87 6.58
CA SER A 135 -1.27 -21.66 7.05
C SER A 135 -2.75 -21.62 6.69
N GLU A 136 -3.31 -22.67 6.08
CA GLU A 136 -4.74 -22.89 6.06
C GLU A 136 -5.21 -23.13 7.50
N ILE A 137 -5.25 -22.04 8.24
CA ILE A 137 -5.93 -21.95 9.52
C ILE A 137 -7.39 -22.18 9.19
N ASN A 138 -7.92 -23.33 9.61
CA ASN A 138 -9.35 -23.55 9.68
C ASN A 138 -9.96 -22.40 10.48
N LEU A 139 -10.58 -21.48 9.79
CA LEU A 139 -11.47 -20.49 10.38
C LEU A 139 -12.85 -21.16 10.46
N ASP A 140 -12.96 -22.14 11.38
CA ASP A 140 -14.25 -22.57 11.87
C ASP A 140 -14.84 -21.55 12.86
#